data_95125d25c9b79bf697e9d526faaa80e0
#
_entry.id   95125d25c9b79bf697e9d526faaa80e0
#
_cell.length_a   1.000
_cell.length_b   1.000
_cell.length_c   1.000
_cell.angle_alpha   90.00
_cell.angle_beta   90.00
_cell.angle_gamma   90.00
#
_symmetry.space_group_name_H-M   'P 1'
#
loop_
_entity.id
_entity.type
_entity.pdbx_description
1 polymer ?
#
loop_
_entity_poly.entity_id
_entity_poly.type
_entity_poly.pdbx_seq_one_letter_code
_entity_poly.pdbx_strand_id
1 'polypeptide(L)'
;MRDEINQGVYMEEITINGNTWQKYKGDEGQDVFIAKFMIPADDLLGKYVDESFYDVLIDNDADVYLPPECDMTKSQDCDNICLKCMDESRLAFKFRKNVFTPEEQLGAFEGLYDSAVESNNRGMAAGPRVEQSGHRDWVTPFQQDILEYYASGQPTPVDGSNPIETIIEKHKTKQHETRGSVWLRSKIEGEFGVYTGFFDVAMERFASMPVDEATEYVKDIRKNMISDTSYASPMWSGIAGFYGRYPRIPYGRETSYVEHNREKFEKCYPFARKLDKEFARLIPGRYAKQKEFADRLDKKFLIGEDTTLTTITVNTTTSDRNARMACHRDAGSLNEGFSNLTVITKDGKSWKGGYLVAPEVRAAINIQPGDLLLIDNMRVIHGNTPIEAPDSGIEDMLRMSLIFYFREDMDKLGTWDYEKTRREYVDSRRLNKEHELWRPFWNGVSPSMWHNEEWYDYLKAKDKGLEWLEDYHPEALEEKTTLEGFFE
;
A
#
# COMPACT_ATOMS: atom_id res chain seq x y z
N MET A 1 4.83 32.25 -29.19
CA MET A 1 4.05 31.41 -28.28
C MET A 1 4.39 31.60 -26.79
N ARG A 2 5.30 32.49 -26.39
CA ARG A 2 5.63 32.78 -24.97
C ARG A 2 4.83 33.95 -24.36
N ASP A 3 4.24 34.80 -25.18
CA ASP A 3 3.60 36.06 -24.74
C ASP A 3 2.07 36.01 -24.76
N GLU A 4 1.44 34.96 -25.27
CA GLU A 4 -0.02 34.90 -25.41
C GLU A 4 -0.76 34.28 -24.22
N ILE A 5 -0.05 33.61 -23.28
CA ILE A 5 -0.68 32.94 -22.11
C ILE A 5 -0.82 33.89 -20.91
N ASN A 6 -0.11 35.03 -20.90
CA ASN A 6 -0.14 36.01 -19.80
C ASN A 6 -1.23 37.08 -19.92
N GLN A 7 -2.07 37.04 -20.95
CA GLN A 7 -3.14 38.06 -21.13
C GLN A 7 -4.46 37.51 -20.58
N GLY A 8 -4.72 37.70 -19.28
CA GLY A 8 -6.08 37.65 -18.76
C GLY A 8 -6.35 36.78 -17.53
N VAL A 9 -5.39 36.07 -16.98
CA VAL A 9 -5.61 35.32 -15.72
C VAL A 9 -5.46 36.31 -14.56
N TYR A 10 -6.58 36.70 -13.96
CA TYR A 10 -6.56 37.48 -12.71
C TYR A 10 -6.15 36.55 -11.56
N MET A 11 -5.01 36.83 -10.94
CA MET A 11 -4.51 36.09 -9.78
C MET A 11 -4.79 36.92 -8.52
N GLU A 12 -5.37 36.22 -7.56
CA GLU A 12 -5.61 36.73 -6.22
C GLU A 12 -4.57 36.15 -5.25
N GLU A 13 -4.01 37.01 -4.40
CA GLU A 13 -3.16 36.57 -3.30
C GLU A 13 -4.01 36.53 -2.02
N ILE A 14 -4.10 35.33 -1.42
CA ILE A 14 -4.87 35.09 -0.20
C ILE A 14 -3.89 34.75 0.91
N THR A 15 -3.95 35.49 1.99
CA THR A 15 -3.15 35.22 3.20
C THR A 15 -4.06 34.87 4.36
N ILE A 16 -3.90 33.67 4.91
CA ILE A 16 -4.65 33.17 6.07
C ILE A 16 -3.64 32.67 7.09
N ASN A 17 -3.75 33.13 8.34
CA ASN A 17 -2.86 32.74 9.46
C ASN A 17 -1.35 32.93 9.14
N GLY A 18 -1.01 33.90 8.30
CA GLY A 18 0.36 34.16 7.85
C GLY A 18 0.84 33.30 6.68
N ASN A 19 0.04 32.36 6.21
CA ASN A 19 0.33 31.52 5.06
C ASN A 19 -0.29 32.12 3.79
N THR A 20 0.51 32.25 2.74
CA THR A 20 0.09 32.90 1.51
C THR A 20 -0.10 31.92 0.37
N TRP A 21 -1.22 32.08 -0.33
CA TRP A 21 -1.61 31.33 -1.51
C TRP A 21 -1.76 32.27 -2.70
N GLN A 22 -1.41 31.80 -3.88
CA GLN A 22 -1.91 32.38 -5.11
C GLN A 22 -3.11 31.58 -5.57
N LYS A 23 -4.19 32.28 -5.95
CA LYS A 23 -5.43 31.66 -6.41
C LYS A 23 -5.85 32.26 -7.75
N TYR A 24 -6.31 31.42 -8.69
CA TYR A 24 -6.89 31.85 -9.95
C TYR A 24 -7.91 30.81 -10.44
N LYS A 25 -8.65 31.13 -11.51
CA LYS A 25 -9.53 30.19 -12.18
C LYS A 25 -8.80 29.50 -13.32
N GLY A 26 -8.78 28.18 -13.32
CA GLY A 26 -8.23 27.37 -14.40
C GLY A 26 -9.17 27.26 -15.60
N ASP A 27 -8.72 26.58 -16.64
CA ASP A 27 -9.41 26.49 -17.93
C ASP A 27 -10.78 25.80 -17.86
N GLU A 28 -11.00 24.92 -16.91
CA GLU A 28 -12.27 24.25 -16.67
C GLU A 28 -13.17 25.02 -15.66
N GLY A 29 -12.74 26.22 -15.23
CA GLY A 29 -13.43 27.03 -14.22
C GLY A 29 -13.16 26.62 -12.77
N GLN A 30 -12.32 25.62 -12.56
CA GLN A 30 -11.88 25.17 -11.24
C GLN A 30 -11.01 26.24 -10.55
N ASP A 31 -10.96 26.19 -9.23
CA ASP A 31 -10.03 26.98 -8.45
C ASP A 31 -8.62 26.36 -8.54
N VAL A 32 -7.61 27.16 -8.80
CA VAL A 32 -6.20 26.74 -8.76
C VAL A 32 -5.53 27.44 -7.60
N PHE A 33 -5.00 26.67 -6.66
CA PHE A 33 -4.27 27.14 -5.51
C PHE A 33 -2.79 26.77 -5.63
N ILE A 34 -1.92 27.76 -5.46
CA ILE A 34 -0.48 27.55 -5.40
C ILE A 34 -0.01 28.01 -4.03
N ALA A 35 0.47 27.07 -3.22
CA ALA A 35 1.04 27.42 -1.93
C ALA A 35 2.38 28.14 -2.12
N LYS A 36 2.58 29.29 -1.45
CA LYS A 36 3.88 29.98 -1.38
C LYS A 36 4.72 29.53 -0.17
N PHE A 37 4.27 28.49 0.51
CA PHE A 37 4.86 27.95 1.71
C PHE A 37 4.75 26.43 1.70
N MET A 38 5.60 25.79 2.49
CA MET A 38 5.50 24.39 2.82
C MET A 38 5.88 24.24 4.30
N ILE A 39 4.97 23.72 5.10
CA ILE A 39 5.20 23.52 6.53
C ILE A 39 5.76 22.11 6.71
N PRO A 40 6.93 21.94 7.34
CA PRO A 40 7.41 20.62 7.71
C PRO A 40 6.37 19.92 8.59
N ALA A 41 5.93 18.74 8.19
CA ALA A 41 4.86 18.03 8.87
C ALA A 41 5.23 16.57 9.22
N ASP A 42 6.51 16.21 9.14
CA ASP A 42 6.96 14.85 9.47
C ASP A 42 6.73 14.48 10.94
N ASP A 43 6.70 15.47 11.83
CA ASP A 43 6.33 15.31 13.23
C ASP A 43 4.84 15.00 13.44
N LEU A 44 4.02 15.19 12.43
CA LEU A 44 2.60 14.83 12.42
C LEU A 44 2.36 13.37 12.01
N LEU A 45 3.34 12.70 11.44
CA LEU A 45 3.22 11.29 11.07
C LEU A 45 2.78 10.44 12.28
N GLY A 46 1.67 9.74 12.11
CA GLY A 46 1.05 8.95 13.18
C GLY A 46 0.26 9.77 14.20
N LYS A 47 -0.05 11.02 13.93
CA LYS A 47 -0.95 11.85 14.78
C LYS A 47 -2.27 12.10 14.05
N TYR A 48 -3.33 12.21 14.82
CA TYR A 48 -4.62 12.68 14.30
C TYR A 48 -4.58 14.18 14.08
N VAL A 49 -5.30 14.61 13.06
CA VAL A 49 -5.49 16.02 12.70
C VAL A 49 -6.93 16.45 12.95
N ASP A 50 -7.10 17.74 13.13
CA ASP A 50 -8.38 18.42 13.31
C ASP A 50 -8.42 19.72 12.49
N GLU A 51 -9.38 20.58 12.74
CA GLU A 51 -9.56 21.84 12.00
C GLU A 51 -8.42 22.86 12.17
N SER A 52 -7.59 22.72 13.19
CA SER A 52 -6.43 23.62 13.40
C SER A 52 -5.29 23.38 12.41
N PHE A 53 -5.32 22.27 11.66
CA PHE A 53 -4.26 21.87 10.72
C PHE A 53 -4.47 22.34 9.28
N TYR A 54 -5.55 23.06 8.98
CA TYR A 54 -5.77 23.65 7.67
C TYR A 54 -6.31 25.08 7.76
N ASP A 55 -6.04 25.86 6.74
CA ASP A 55 -6.51 27.24 6.59
C ASP A 55 -7.57 27.34 5.47
N VAL A 56 -7.51 26.44 4.49
CA VAL A 56 -8.41 26.41 3.35
C VAL A 56 -9.17 25.09 3.31
N LEU A 57 -10.50 25.17 3.34
CA LEU A 57 -11.38 24.03 3.07
C LEU A 57 -11.81 24.08 1.60
N ILE A 58 -11.47 23.05 0.85
CA ILE A 58 -11.81 22.90 -0.56
C ILE A 58 -13.08 22.07 -0.68
N ASP A 59 -14.11 22.70 -1.23
CA ASP A 59 -15.47 22.13 -1.39
C ASP A 59 -16.01 22.28 -2.82
N ASN A 60 -15.16 22.70 -3.74
CA ASN A 60 -15.46 22.86 -5.16
C ASN A 60 -14.31 22.30 -5.98
N ASP A 61 -14.50 22.18 -7.29
CA ASP A 61 -13.45 21.77 -8.20
C ASP A 61 -12.19 22.61 -8.00
N ALA A 62 -11.08 21.94 -7.73
CA ALA A 62 -9.83 22.61 -7.44
C ALA A 62 -8.60 21.80 -7.84
N ASP A 63 -7.51 22.52 -8.17
CA ASP A 63 -6.17 21.99 -8.34
C ASP A 63 -5.25 22.66 -7.31
N VAL A 64 -4.43 21.89 -6.60
CA VAL A 64 -3.51 22.43 -5.60
C VAL A 64 -2.08 22.02 -5.91
N TYR A 65 -1.22 23.02 -5.97
CA TYR A 65 0.19 22.86 -6.26
C TYR A 65 1.05 23.18 -5.04
N LEU A 66 2.09 22.38 -4.84
CA LEU A 66 3.16 22.63 -3.89
C LEU A 66 3.96 23.87 -4.30
N PRO A 67 4.65 24.52 -3.36
CA PRO A 67 5.48 25.68 -3.68
C PRO A 67 6.54 25.33 -4.74
N PRO A 68 6.85 26.26 -5.64
CA PRO A 68 7.86 26.03 -6.66
C PRO A 68 9.25 25.79 -6.04
N GLU A 69 10.05 24.95 -6.68
CA GLU A 69 11.43 24.66 -6.23
C GLU A 69 12.43 25.79 -6.59
N CYS A 70 12.03 26.71 -7.48
CA CYS A 70 12.86 27.84 -7.83
C CYS A 70 13.03 28.78 -6.63
N ASP A 71 14.26 29.21 -6.40
CA ASP A 71 14.57 30.25 -5.42
C ASP A 71 13.98 31.59 -5.89
N MET A 72 12.75 31.86 -5.46
CA MET A 72 11.99 33.08 -5.78
C MET A 72 12.71 34.38 -5.41
N THR A 73 13.74 34.28 -4.55
CA THR A 73 14.52 35.46 -4.11
C THR A 73 15.62 35.85 -5.12
N LYS A 74 15.97 34.99 -6.05
CA LYS A 74 17.10 35.17 -6.96
C LYS A 74 16.74 35.43 -8.44
N SER A 75 15.47 35.24 -8.81
CA SER A 75 15.02 35.40 -10.20
C SER A 75 14.10 36.60 -10.34
N GLN A 76 14.56 37.66 -11.00
CA GLN A 76 13.72 38.78 -11.41
C GLN A 76 12.58 38.36 -12.36
N ASP A 77 12.63 37.13 -12.89
CA ASP A 77 11.64 36.61 -13.85
C ASP A 77 10.51 35.80 -13.17
N CYS A 78 10.52 35.64 -11.84
CA CYS A 78 9.54 34.82 -11.11
C CYS A 78 8.48 35.65 -10.35
N ASP A 79 8.32 36.93 -10.61
CA ASP A 79 7.19 37.72 -10.08
C ASP A 79 5.83 37.28 -10.63
N ASN A 80 5.82 36.45 -11.68
CA ASN A 80 4.66 35.81 -12.25
C ASN A 80 4.78 34.29 -12.14
N ILE A 81 3.64 33.58 -12.08
CA ILE A 81 3.59 32.13 -12.05
C ILE A 81 4.52 31.55 -13.10
N CYS A 82 5.57 30.88 -12.66
CA CYS A 82 6.45 30.16 -13.54
C CYS A 82 5.73 28.88 -14.01
N LEU A 83 5.24 28.86 -15.23
CA LEU A 83 4.58 27.70 -15.84
C LEU A 83 5.46 26.43 -15.80
N LYS A 84 6.80 26.58 -15.74
CA LYS A 84 7.72 25.46 -15.51
C LYS A 84 7.66 24.91 -14.09
N CYS A 85 7.22 25.71 -13.12
CA CYS A 85 7.09 25.31 -11.72
C CYS A 85 5.68 24.78 -11.41
N MET A 86 4.77 24.84 -12.37
CA MET A 86 3.39 24.34 -12.28
C MET A 86 3.15 23.10 -13.14
N ASP A 87 4.18 22.32 -13.39
CA ASP A 87 4.00 21.03 -14.03
C ASP A 87 3.40 20.00 -13.07
N GLU A 88 3.04 18.87 -13.60
CA GLU A 88 2.45 17.78 -12.80
C GLU A 88 3.37 17.26 -11.68
N SER A 89 4.67 17.58 -11.70
CA SER A 89 5.63 17.21 -10.64
C SER A 89 5.39 17.97 -9.33
N ARG A 90 4.76 19.15 -9.42
CA ARG A 90 4.41 20.00 -8.27
C ARG A 90 2.94 19.89 -7.87
N LEU A 91 2.16 19.11 -8.61
CA LEU A 91 0.76 18.88 -8.29
C LEU A 91 0.65 18.07 -7.01
N ALA A 92 0.03 18.65 -5.98
CA ALA A 92 -0.31 17.92 -4.76
C ALA A 92 -1.57 17.09 -4.98
N PHE A 93 -2.63 17.72 -5.52
CA PHE A 93 -3.87 17.03 -5.84
C PHE A 93 -4.75 17.83 -6.81
N LYS A 94 -5.65 17.10 -7.48
CA LYS A 94 -6.80 17.63 -8.23
C LYS A 94 -8.09 17.08 -7.64
N PHE A 95 -9.06 17.94 -7.44
CA PHE A 95 -10.35 17.59 -6.90
C PHE A 95 -11.47 17.97 -7.86
N ARG A 96 -12.41 17.05 -8.11
CA ARG A 96 -13.58 17.25 -8.95
C ARG A 96 -14.84 16.71 -8.26
N LYS A 97 -15.87 17.53 -8.23
CA LYS A 97 -17.16 17.22 -7.63
C LYS A 97 -18.05 16.42 -8.58
N ASN A 98 -18.85 15.52 -8.01
CA ASN A 98 -19.95 14.84 -8.70
C ASN A 98 -19.52 14.12 -10.00
N VAL A 99 -18.34 13.51 -10.01
CA VAL A 99 -17.82 12.77 -11.16
C VAL A 99 -18.60 11.49 -11.41
N PHE A 100 -19.01 10.81 -10.33
CA PHE A 100 -19.67 9.51 -10.40
C PHE A 100 -21.15 9.59 -10.02
N THR A 101 -21.98 8.96 -10.85
CA THR A 101 -23.43 8.87 -10.57
C THR A 101 -23.71 7.87 -9.43
N PRO A 102 -24.89 7.94 -8.78
CA PRO A 102 -25.26 6.96 -7.75
C PRO A 102 -25.24 5.51 -8.26
N GLU A 103 -25.62 5.28 -9.52
CA GLU A 103 -25.64 3.93 -10.12
C GLU A 103 -24.22 3.38 -10.30
N GLU A 104 -23.27 4.22 -10.74
CA GLU A 104 -21.86 3.85 -10.86
C GLU A 104 -21.26 3.53 -9.48
N GLN A 105 -21.58 4.33 -8.47
CA GLN A 105 -21.15 4.11 -7.10
C GLN A 105 -21.70 2.80 -6.52
N LEU A 106 -22.95 2.44 -6.82
CA LEU A 106 -23.56 1.20 -6.35
C LEU A 106 -22.79 -0.05 -6.83
N GLY A 107 -22.39 -0.09 -8.10
CA GLY A 107 -21.57 -1.19 -8.64
C GLY A 107 -20.23 -1.33 -7.92
N ALA A 108 -19.57 -0.21 -7.65
CA ALA A 108 -18.31 -0.19 -6.88
C ALA A 108 -18.54 -0.62 -5.41
N PHE A 109 -19.62 -0.17 -4.79
CA PHE A 109 -19.99 -0.56 -3.42
C PHE A 109 -20.21 -2.07 -3.33
N GLU A 110 -21.08 -2.64 -4.16
CA GLU A 110 -21.35 -4.06 -4.18
C GLU A 110 -20.12 -4.91 -4.49
N GLY A 111 -19.23 -4.40 -5.33
CA GLY A 111 -18.00 -5.10 -5.73
C GLY A 111 -16.90 -5.10 -4.69
N LEU A 112 -16.88 -4.14 -3.76
CA LEU A 112 -15.70 -3.88 -2.94
C LEU A 112 -15.95 -3.88 -1.43
N TYR A 113 -17.17 -3.69 -0.95
CA TYR A 113 -17.47 -3.55 0.48
C TYR A 113 -16.95 -4.72 1.32
N ASP A 114 -17.19 -5.94 0.88
CA ASP A 114 -16.80 -7.14 1.63
C ASP A 114 -15.27 -7.31 1.72
N SER A 115 -14.51 -6.73 0.79
CA SER A 115 -13.05 -6.76 0.85
C SER A 115 -12.50 -6.13 2.13
N ALA A 116 -13.19 -5.14 2.68
CA ALA A 116 -12.84 -4.48 3.93
C ALA A 116 -13.40 -5.18 5.17
N VAL A 117 -14.66 -5.64 5.12
CA VAL A 117 -15.39 -6.12 6.31
C VAL A 117 -15.26 -7.62 6.54
N GLU A 118 -15.19 -8.43 5.48
CA GLU A 118 -15.23 -9.89 5.56
C GLU A 118 -13.90 -10.56 5.21
N SER A 119 -13.02 -9.87 4.51
CA SER A 119 -11.78 -10.46 4.01
C SER A 119 -10.79 -10.80 5.12
N ASN A 120 -10.22 -12.00 5.05
CA ASN A 120 -9.08 -12.40 5.88
C ASN A 120 -7.79 -11.66 5.50
N ASN A 121 -7.74 -11.05 4.31
CA ASN A 121 -6.61 -10.29 3.80
C ASN A 121 -6.81 -8.78 4.05
N ARG A 122 -7.07 -8.43 5.29
CA ARG A 122 -7.30 -7.04 5.68
C ARG A 122 -6.02 -6.21 5.53
N GLY A 123 -6.16 -5.03 4.92
CA GLY A 123 -5.20 -3.95 5.00
C GLY A 123 -5.07 -3.41 6.43
N MET A 124 -4.10 -2.54 6.67
CA MET A 124 -4.06 -1.71 7.88
C MET A 124 -4.22 -0.26 7.43
N ALA A 125 -5.31 0.38 7.87
CA ALA A 125 -5.41 1.82 7.79
C ALA A 125 -4.45 2.45 8.80
N ALA A 126 -3.83 3.57 8.42
CA ALA A 126 -2.87 4.27 9.27
C ALA A 126 -3.55 4.78 10.55
N GLY A 127 -3.06 4.31 11.68
CA GLY A 127 -3.51 4.73 13.00
C GLY A 127 -2.51 5.66 13.69
N PRO A 128 -2.87 6.21 14.87
CA PRO A 128 -1.98 7.07 15.62
C PRO A 128 -0.77 6.30 16.11
N ARG A 129 0.39 6.93 16.09
CA ARG A 129 1.54 6.48 16.87
C ARG A 129 1.22 6.77 18.34
N VAL A 130 1.15 5.73 19.12
CA VAL A 130 0.99 5.87 20.58
C VAL A 130 2.36 5.60 21.18
N GLU A 131 2.89 6.55 21.94
CA GLU A 131 3.99 6.27 22.85
C GLU A 131 3.49 5.23 23.83
N GLN A 132 4.07 4.04 23.77
CA GLN A 132 3.56 2.94 24.58
C GLN A 132 4.23 2.88 25.93
N SER A 133 3.40 2.89 26.92
CA SER A 133 3.70 2.41 28.29
C SER A 133 3.31 0.95 28.51
N GLY A 134 3.26 0.10 27.47
CA GLY A 134 2.82 -1.29 27.66
C GLY A 134 3.14 -2.20 26.49
N HIS A 135 3.40 -3.46 26.80
CA HIS A 135 3.66 -4.52 25.84
C HIS A 135 2.46 -4.70 24.90
N ARG A 136 2.71 -4.62 23.59
CA ARG A 136 1.90 -5.37 22.63
C ARG A 136 2.53 -6.74 22.47
N ASP A 137 1.75 -7.76 22.77
CA ASP A 137 2.09 -9.13 22.40
C ASP A 137 1.98 -9.31 20.87
N TRP A 138 2.96 -8.79 20.16
CA TRP A 138 3.12 -9.04 18.72
C TRP A 138 3.70 -10.42 18.46
N VAL A 139 4.40 -10.94 19.44
CA VAL A 139 4.84 -12.33 19.44
C VAL A 139 3.63 -13.16 19.81
N THR A 140 3.09 -13.90 18.85
CA THR A 140 2.03 -14.86 19.15
C THR A 140 2.56 -15.92 20.11
N PRO A 141 1.70 -16.57 20.91
CA PRO A 141 2.12 -17.69 21.73
C PRO A 141 2.89 -18.78 20.97
N PHE A 142 2.53 -18.99 19.68
CA PHE A 142 3.27 -19.89 18.80
C PHE A 142 4.72 -19.46 18.57
N GLN A 143 4.90 -18.19 18.24
CA GLN A 143 6.25 -17.64 18.02
C GLN A 143 7.07 -17.61 19.28
N GLN A 144 6.45 -17.32 20.40
CA GLN A 144 7.09 -17.37 21.70
C GLN A 144 7.59 -18.77 22.01
N ASP A 145 6.75 -19.78 21.83
CA ASP A 145 7.15 -21.18 22.06
C ASP A 145 8.32 -21.60 21.14
N ILE A 146 8.32 -21.16 19.87
CA ILE A 146 9.43 -21.42 18.95
C ILE A 146 10.72 -20.73 19.42
N LEU A 147 10.66 -19.45 19.78
CA LEU A 147 11.83 -18.70 20.27
C LEU A 147 12.37 -19.29 21.57
N GLU A 148 11.50 -19.64 22.50
CA GLU A 148 11.88 -20.28 23.77
C GLU A 148 12.53 -21.63 23.54
N TYR A 149 12.03 -22.42 22.59
CA TYR A 149 12.65 -23.70 22.23
C TYR A 149 14.09 -23.50 21.71
N TYR A 150 14.31 -22.58 20.78
CA TYR A 150 15.65 -22.29 20.26
C TYR A 150 16.55 -21.66 21.33
N ALA A 151 16.04 -20.75 22.13
CA ALA A 151 16.78 -20.13 23.23
C ALA A 151 17.17 -21.11 24.35
N SER A 152 16.43 -22.20 24.50
CA SER A 152 16.74 -23.25 25.50
C SER A 152 17.86 -24.22 25.08
N GLY A 153 18.45 -24.02 23.90
CA GLY A 153 19.48 -24.92 23.36
C GLY A 153 18.91 -26.21 22.76
N GLN A 154 17.64 -26.21 22.42
CA GLN A 154 16.95 -27.32 21.73
C GLN A 154 17.11 -28.67 22.41
N PRO A 155 16.65 -28.85 23.65
CA PRO A 155 16.76 -30.14 24.31
C PRO A 155 16.01 -31.19 23.52
N THR A 156 16.67 -32.28 23.15
CA THR A 156 16.00 -33.43 22.52
C THR A 156 15.09 -34.10 23.56
N PRO A 157 13.77 -34.24 23.30
CA PRO A 157 12.89 -34.90 24.21
C PRO A 157 13.31 -36.36 24.45
N VAL A 158 13.17 -36.82 25.67
CA VAL A 158 13.54 -38.18 26.07
C VAL A 158 12.69 -39.25 25.36
N ASP A 159 11.49 -38.87 24.95
CA ASP A 159 10.54 -39.74 24.24
C ASP A 159 10.76 -39.76 22.72
N GLY A 160 11.75 -39.04 22.19
CA GLY A 160 12.04 -38.93 20.76
C GLY A 160 11.02 -38.13 19.96
N SER A 161 10.12 -37.39 20.61
CA SER A 161 9.18 -36.49 19.95
C SER A 161 9.93 -35.33 19.30
N ASN A 162 9.37 -34.80 18.22
CA ASN A 162 9.88 -33.56 17.59
C ASN A 162 9.25 -32.36 18.30
N PRO A 163 10.02 -31.57 19.06
CA PRO A 163 9.46 -30.44 19.82
C PRO A 163 8.83 -29.40 18.92
N ILE A 164 9.36 -29.18 17.70
CA ILE A 164 8.81 -28.26 16.72
C ILE A 164 7.43 -28.73 16.23
N GLU A 165 7.28 -30.02 15.94
CA GLU A 165 5.96 -30.59 15.58
C GLU A 165 4.96 -30.46 16.72
N THR A 166 5.40 -30.66 17.95
CA THR A 166 4.57 -30.47 19.14
C THR A 166 4.09 -29.02 19.28
N ILE A 167 4.99 -28.06 19.06
CA ILE A 167 4.64 -26.65 19.09
C ILE A 167 3.66 -26.32 17.95
N ILE A 168 3.89 -26.82 16.73
CA ILE A 168 2.98 -26.63 15.60
C ILE A 168 1.60 -27.22 15.91
N GLU A 169 1.54 -28.42 16.40
CA GLU A 169 0.26 -29.08 16.70
C GLU A 169 -0.52 -28.36 17.81
N LYS A 170 0.17 -27.87 18.84
CA LYS A 170 -0.41 -27.03 19.91
C LYS A 170 -1.09 -25.78 19.38
N HIS A 171 -0.58 -25.21 18.29
CA HIS A 171 -1.07 -23.96 17.72
C HIS A 171 -1.86 -24.10 16.41
N LYS A 172 -2.04 -25.30 15.90
CA LYS A 172 -2.62 -25.63 14.59
C LYS A 172 -4.06 -25.11 14.37
N THR A 173 -4.83 -24.98 15.45
CA THR A 173 -6.22 -24.51 15.37
C THR A 173 -6.38 -23.01 15.26
N LYS A 174 -5.28 -22.26 15.37
CA LYS A 174 -5.33 -20.82 15.27
C LYS A 174 -4.78 -20.42 13.90
N GLN A 175 -5.61 -19.88 13.03
CA GLN A 175 -5.31 -19.31 11.68
C GLN A 175 -4.19 -18.25 11.69
N HIS A 176 -3.04 -18.50 12.31
CA HIS A 176 -2.14 -17.42 12.69
C HIS A 176 -0.70 -17.71 12.38
N GLU A 177 -0.39 -17.82 11.11
CA GLU A 177 0.81 -17.10 10.70
C GLU A 177 0.42 -15.63 10.63
N THR A 178 0.37 -14.99 11.79
CA THR A 178 0.06 -13.57 11.87
C THR A 178 1.23 -12.75 11.32
N ARG A 179 0.95 -11.50 10.98
CA ARG A 179 1.95 -10.50 10.61
C ARG A 179 3.17 -10.48 11.54
N GLY A 180 2.99 -10.82 12.81
CA GLY A 180 4.06 -10.95 13.78
C GLY A 180 5.05 -12.07 13.45
N SER A 181 4.63 -13.28 12.98
CA SER A 181 5.56 -14.35 12.59
C SER A 181 6.38 -13.95 11.38
N VAL A 182 5.75 -13.29 10.46
CA VAL A 182 6.36 -12.72 9.25
C VAL A 182 7.43 -11.69 9.61
N TRP A 183 7.10 -10.76 10.51
CA TRP A 183 8.02 -9.74 10.99
C TRP A 183 9.21 -10.37 11.74
N LEU A 184 8.94 -11.30 12.66
CA LEU A 184 9.99 -11.97 13.42
C LEU A 184 10.98 -12.71 12.52
N ARG A 185 10.49 -13.42 11.50
CA ARG A 185 11.34 -14.04 10.48
C ARG A 185 12.25 -13.03 9.82
N SER A 186 11.69 -11.88 9.36
CA SER A 186 12.46 -10.81 8.73
C SER A 186 13.55 -10.25 9.63
N LYS A 187 13.27 -10.12 10.94
CA LYS A 187 14.25 -9.62 11.91
C LYS A 187 15.37 -10.62 12.14
N ILE A 188 15.04 -11.90 12.32
CA ILE A 188 16.05 -12.96 12.47
C ILE A 188 16.89 -13.09 11.19
N GLU A 189 16.26 -13.13 10.02
CA GLU A 189 16.96 -13.14 8.73
C GLU A 189 17.91 -11.95 8.60
N GLY A 190 17.46 -10.75 8.92
CA GLY A 190 18.26 -9.53 8.84
C GLY A 190 19.44 -9.52 9.81
N GLU A 191 19.21 -9.88 11.08
CA GLU A 191 20.22 -9.85 12.13
C GLU A 191 21.34 -10.87 11.89
N PHE A 192 20.99 -12.04 11.39
CA PHE A 192 21.99 -13.09 11.07
C PHE A 192 22.52 -13.03 9.65
N GLY A 193 22.26 -11.93 8.93
CA GLY A 193 22.89 -11.63 7.65
C GLY A 193 22.34 -12.39 6.46
N VAL A 194 21.06 -12.78 6.52
CA VAL A 194 20.43 -13.59 5.47
C VAL A 194 19.23 -12.83 4.87
N TYR A 195 19.54 -11.81 4.10
CA TYR A 195 18.54 -11.07 3.31
C TYR A 195 17.99 -11.87 2.11
N THR A 196 18.57 -13.02 1.82
CA THR A 196 18.31 -13.82 0.62
C THR A 196 17.26 -14.91 0.82
N GLY A 197 16.55 -14.95 1.94
CA GLY A 197 15.52 -15.96 2.18
C GLY A 197 16.01 -17.26 2.84
N PHE A 198 17.24 -17.31 3.33
CA PHE A 198 17.79 -18.46 4.06
C PHE A 198 17.46 -18.39 5.57
N PHE A 199 16.19 -18.40 5.89
CA PHE A 199 15.78 -18.36 7.29
C PHE A 199 16.32 -19.54 8.11
N ASP A 200 16.47 -20.71 7.51
CA ASP A 200 17.04 -21.87 8.20
C ASP A 200 18.46 -21.62 8.66
N VAL A 201 19.30 -20.98 7.81
CA VAL A 201 20.66 -20.59 8.20
C VAL A 201 20.65 -19.57 9.33
N ALA A 202 19.73 -18.59 9.28
CA ALA A 202 19.57 -17.64 10.37
C ALA A 202 19.11 -18.32 11.67
N MET A 203 18.17 -19.26 11.58
CA MET A 203 17.72 -20.02 12.75
C MET A 203 18.79 -20.98 13.29
N GLU A 204 19.61 -21.60 12.44
CA GLU A 204 20.75 -22.39 12.88
C GLU A 204 21.78 -21.55 13.64
N ARG A 205 22.10 -20.36 13.12
CA ARG A 205 22.97 -19.40 13.82
C ARG A 205 22.39 -18.99 15.16
N PHE A 206 21.11 -18.64 15.20
CA PHE A 206 20.42 -18.29 16.42
C PHE A 206 20.44 -19.43 17.44
N ALA A 207 20.17 -20.66 17.00
CA ALA A 207 20.22 -21.85 17.84
C ALA A 207 21.65 -22.20 18.33
N SER A 208 22.70 -21.75 17.62
CA SER A 208 24.10 -21.93 18.04
C SER A 208 24.59 -20.87 19.04
N MET A 209 23.80 -19.82 19.31
CA MET A 209 24.15 -18.81 20.31
C MET A 209 24.16 -19.41 21.73
N PRO A 210 25.01 -18.91 22.63
CA PRO A 210 24.88 -19.19 24.05
C PRO A 210 23.47 -18.85 24.58
N VAL A 211 22.94 -19.66 25.47
CA VAL A 211 21.55 -19.51 25.97
C VAL A 211 21.29 -18.11 26.52
N ASP A 212 22.26 -17.56 27.26
CA ASP A 212 22.16 -16.21 27.84
C ASP A 212 22.03 -15.14 26.76
N GLU A 213 22.85 -15.23 25.73
CA GLU A 213 22.86 -14.32 24.58
C GLU A 213 21.56 -14.43 23.77
N ALA A 214 21.11 -15.64 23.47
CA ALA A 214 19.83 -15.88 22.80
C ALA A 214 18.65 -15.36 23.61
N THR A 215 18.69 -15.49 24.93
CA THR A 215 17.67 -14.98 25.84
C THR A 215 17.61 -13.44 25.80
N GLU A 216 18.76 -12.76 25.85
CA GLU A 216 18.81 -11.31 25.76
C GLU A 216 18.41 -10.82 24.37
N TYR A 217 18.80 -11.52 23.31
CA TYR A 217 18.35 -11.23 21.94
C TYR A 217 16.82 -11.31 21.81
N VAL A 218 16.17 -12.34 22.36
CA VAL A 218 14.70 -12.46 22.37
C VAL A 218 14.06 -11.32 23.13
N LYS A 219 14.63 -10.91 24.28
CA LYS A 219 14.15 -9.78 25.05
C LYS A 219 14.28 -8.45 24.28
N ASP A 220 15.39 -8.24 23.58
CA ASP A 220 15.63 -7.05 22.78
C ASP A 220 14.71 -6.98 21.57
N ILE A 221 14.52 -8.10 20.86
CA ILE A 221 13.50 -8.21 19.80
C ILE A 221 12.14 -7.79 20.34
N ARG A 222 11.71 -8.33 21.46
CA ARG A 222 10.41 -8.00 22.09
C ARG A 222 10.30 -6.52 22.43
N LYS A 223 11.35 -5.93 23.00
CA LYS A 223 11.40 -4.52 23.34
C LYS A 223 11.32 -3.64 22.10
N ASN A 224 12.05 -3.98 21.03
CA ASN A 224 12.11 -3.21 19.80
C ASN A 224 10.84 -3.38 18.93
N MET A 225 10.13 -4.50 19.08
CA MET A 225 8.81 -4.68 18.44
C MET A 225 7.78 -3.64 18.87
N ILE A 226 8.00 -3.01 20.00
CA ILE A 226 7.01 -2.16 20.65
C ILE A 226 7.16 -0.70 20.19
N SER A 227 8.36 -0.27 19.81
CA SER A 227 8.70 1.15 19.72
C SER A 227 8.28 1.86 18.44
N ASP A 228 8.12 1.16 17.31
CA ASP A 228 8.00 1.83 16.00
C ASP A 228 6.76 1.49 15.17
N THR A 229 5.82 0.72 15.68
CA THR A 229 4.62 0.42 14.91
C THR A 229 3.59 1.52 15.02
N SER A 230 3.25 2.13 13.88
CA SER A 230 2.00 2.88 13.78
C SER A 230 0.85 1.93 14.08
N TYR A 231 -0.05 2.34 14.98
CA TYR A 231 -1.26 1.59 15.25
C TYR A 231 -2.14 1.57 14.02
N ALA A 232 -2.78 0.43 13.78
CA ALA A 232 -3.88 0.41 12.84
C ALA A 232 -5.03 1.26 13.41
N SER A 233 -5.59 2.10 12.58
CA SER A 233 -6.88 2.71 12.85
C SER A 233 -7.93 1.60 13.07
N PRO A 234 -8.93 1.80 13.92
CA PRO A 234 -10.06 0.87 14.06
C PRO A 234 -10.92 0.78 12.81
N MET A 235 -10.59 1.52 11.77
CA MET A 235 -11.20 1.46 10.45
C MET A 235 -11.08 0.06 9.84
N TRP A 236 -12.14 -0.45 9.26
CA TRP A 236 -12.06 -1.65 8.45
C TRP A 236 -11.32 -1.33 7.15
N SER A 237 -10.25 -2.06 6.89
CA SER A 237 -9.43 -1.85 5.72
C SER A 237 -9.18 -3.16 5.00
N GLY A 238 -9.38 -3.17 3.70
CA GLY A 238 -9.15 -4.29 2.82
C GLY A 238 -8.39 -3.86 1.57
N ILE A 239 -7.91 -4.86 0.84
CA ILE A 239 -7.24 -4.67 -0.44
C ILE A 239 -7.85 -5.61 -1.46
N ALA A 240 -8.27 -5.05 -2.60
CA ALA A 240 -8.78 -5.80 -3.74
C ALA A 240 -7.89 -5.55 -4.98
N GLY A 241 -7.87 -6.48 -5.91
CA GLY A 241 -7.04 -6.44 -7.12
C GLY A 241 -5.88 -7.41 -7.06
N PHE A 242 -4.68 -6.96 -7.41
CA PHE A 242 -3.53 -7.81 -7.65
C PHE A 242 -2.32 -7.39 -6.81
N TYR A 243 -1.42 -8.35 -6.59
CA TYR A 243 -0.15 -8.17 -5.91
C TYR A 243 1.01 -8.62 -6.79
N GLY A 244 2.11 -7.87 -6.74
CA GLY A 244 3.41 -8.27 -7.25
C GLY A 244 4.06 -9.39 -6.45
N ARG A 245 5.29 -9.71 -6.81
CA ARG A 245 6.11 -10.70 -6.10
C ARG A 245 6.66 -10.13 -4.81
N TYR A 246 6.70 -10.96 -3.80
CA TYR A 246 7.41 -10.70 -2.55
C TYR A 246 8.36 -11.84 -2.26
N PRO A 247 9.43 -11.63 -1.50
CA PRO A 247 10.34 -12.72 -1.14
C PRO A 247 9.63 -13.95 -0.57
N ARG A 248 8.56 -13.74 0.19
CA ARG A 248 7.78 -14.84 0.79
C ARG A 248 6.66 -15.39 -0.08
N ILE A 249 6.28 -14.69 -1.10
CA ILE A 249 5.25 -15.08 -2.08
C ILE A 249 5.81 -14.65 -3.44
N PRO A 250 6.74 -15.43 -4.01
CA PRO A 250 7.53 -15.03 -5.17
C PRO A 250 6.78 -15.23 -6.49
N TYR A 251 5.50 -14.88 -6.51
CA TYR A 251 4.65 -14.91 -7.71
C TYR A 251 3.61 -13.79 -7.65
N GLY A 252 3.24 -13.30 -8.84
CA GLY A 252 2.11 -12.39 -8.99
C GLY A 252 0.78 -13.11 -8.74
N ARG A 253 -0.16 -12.44 -8.08
CA ARG A 253 -1.42 -13.06 -7.69
C ARG A 253 -2.54 -12.07 -7.48
N GLU A 254 -3.73 -12.60 -7.46
CA GLU A 254 -4.90 -11.93 -6.94
C GLU A 254 -4.82 -11.74 -5.42
N THR A 255 -5.48 -10.73 -4.91
CA THR A 255 -5.78 -10.67 -3.48
C THR A 255 -6.72 -11.82 -3.09
N SER A 256 -6.69 -12.24 -1.85
CA SER A 256 -7.59 -13.31 -1.36
C SER A 256 -9.06 -12.97 -1.61
N TYR A 257 -9.43 -11.70 -1.49
CA TYR A 257 -10.79 -11.27 -1.80
C TYR A 257 -11.17 -11.56 -3.27
N VAL A 258 -10.32 -11.15 -4.22
CA VAL A 258 -10.59 -11.35 -5.65
C VAL A 258 -10.60 -12.83 -6.02
N GLU A 259 -9.67 -13.61 -5.49
CA GLU A 259 -9.58 -15.06 -5.73
C GLU A 259 -10.89 -15.80 -5.37
N HIS A 260 -11.56 -15.38 -4.29
CA HIS A 260 -12.77 -16.04 -3.80
C HIS A 260 -14.08 -15.35 -4.23
N ASN A 261 -14.02 -14.12 -4.71
CA ASN A 261 -15.19 -13.29 -5.03
C ASN A 261 -15.06 -12.58 -6.40
N ARG A 262 -14.52 -13.27 -7.40
CA ARG A 262 -14.23 -12.70 -8.73
C ARG A 262 -15.44 -12.00 -9.35
N GLU A 263 -16.57 -12.69 -9.47
CA GLU A 263 -17.79 -12.15 -10.08
C GLU A 263 -18.31 -10.91 -9.34
N LYS A 264 -18.12 -10.88 -8.02
CA LYS A 264 -18.49 -9.74 -7.19
C LYS A 264 -17.55 -8.57 -7.43
N PHE A 265 -16.24 -8.83 -7.45
CA PHE A 265 -15.22 -7.84 -7.74
C PHE A 265 -15.41 -7.17 -9.10
N GLU A 266 -15.78 -7.94 -10.13
CA GLU A 266 -15.99 -7.42 -11.49
C GLU A 266 -17.10 -6.38 -11.61
N LYS A 267 -18.00 -6.29 -10.62
CA LYS A 267 -19.00 -5.21 -10.56
C LYS A 267 -18.39 -3.82 -10.45
N CYS A 268 -17.16 -3.70 -9.94
CA CYS A 268 -16.47 -2.42 -9.86
C CYS A 268 -15.78 -2.00 -11.17
N TYR A 269 -15.69 -2.86 -12.19
CA TYR A 269 -14.95 -2.56 -13.42
C TYR A 269 -15.47 -1.35 -14.21
N PRO A 270 -16.79 -1.15 -14.38
CA PRO A 270 -17.28 0.05 -15.06
C PRO A 270 -16.87 1.34 -14.34
N PHE A 271 -16.89 1.31 -13.00
CA PHE A 271 -16.42 2.42 -12.18
C PHE A 271 -14.92 2.68 -12.35
N ALA A 272 -14.10 1.63 -12.27
CA ALA A 272 -12.66 1.71 -12.47
C ALA A 272 -12.28 2.27 -13.85
N ARG A 273 -12.98 1.83 -14.92
CA ARG A 273 -12.77 2.35 -16.28
C ARG A 273 -13.11 3.83 -16.42
N LYS A 274 -14.16 4.29 -15.77
CA LYS A 274 -14.51 5.71 -15.77
C LYS A 274 -13.47 6.52 -15.01
N LEU A 275 -13.05 6.04 -13.84
CA LEU A 275 -12.03 6.67 -13.01
C LEU A 275 -10.70 6.77 -13.78
N ASP A 276 -10.27 5.72 -14.46
CA ASP A 276 -9.05 5.69 -15.27
C ASP A 276 -9.08 6.70 -16.43
N LYS A 277 -10.25 6.87 -17.07
CA LYS A 277 -10.47 7.91 -18.09
C LYS A 277 -10.37 9.33 -17.53
N GLU A 278 -10.91 9.57 -16.35
CA GLU A 278 -10.78 10.86 -15.67
C GLU A 278 -9.33 11.13 -15.24
N PHE A 279 -8.60 10.12 -14.80
CA PHE A 279 -7.18 10.25 -14.54
C PHE A 279 -6.41 10.64 -15.80
N ALA A 280 -6.65 9.97 -16.94
CA ALA A 280 -6.05 10.31 -18.22
C ALA A 280 -6.37 11.74 -18.66
N ARG A 281 -7.60 12.20 -18.43
CA ARG A 281 -8.05 13.54 -18.78
C ARG A 281 -7.42 14.62 -17.91
N LEU A 282 -7.37 14.38 -16.59
CA LEU A 282 -7.00 15.39 -15.61
C LEU A 282 -5.47 15.51 -15.40
N ILE A 283 -4.73 14.43 -15.51
CA ILE A 283 -3.28 14.38 -15.29
C ILE A 283 -2.61 13.55 -16.39
N PRO A 284 -2.63 14.04 -17.65
CA PRO A 284 -2.21 13.26 -18.81
C PRO A 284 -0.74 12.84 -18.78
N GLY A 285 0.16 13.64 -18.20
CA GLY A 285 1.58 13.32 -18.12
C GLY A 285 1.87 12.17 -17.14
N ARG A 286 1.26 12.19 -15.95
CA ARG A 286 1.37 11.10 -15.00
C ARG A 286 0.66 9.84 -15.48
N TYR A 287 -0.51 10.00 -16.09
CA TYR A 287 -1.22 8.89 -16.70
C TYR A 287 -0.39 8.20 -17.79
N ALA A 288 0.24 8.97 -18.68
CA ALA A 288 1.08 8.41 -19.73
C ALA A 288 2.24 7.57 -19.17
N LYS A 289 2.90 8.05 -18.11
CA LYS A 289 3.96 7.30 -17.43
C LYS A 289 3.43 6.02 -16.79
N GLN A 290 2.32 6.08 -16.05
CA GLN A 290 1.70 4.90 -15.46
C GLN A 290 1.27 3.90 -16.54
N LYS A 291 0.77 4.41 -17.67
CA LYS A 291 0.36 3.58 -18.81
C LYS A 291 1.52 2.81 -19.44
N GLU A 292 2.73 3.37 -19.50
CA GLU A 292 3.92 2.65 -19.97
C GLU A 292 4.20 1.39 -19.14
N PHE A 293 3.97 1.43 -17.83
CA PHE A 293 4.07 0.25 -16.97
C PHE A 293 2.90 -0.72 -17.18
N ALA A 294 1.68 -0.19 -17.26
CA ALA A 294 0.49 -1.00 -17.50
C ALA A 294 0.51 -1.72 -18.86
N ASP A 295 1.06 -1.10 -19.91
CA ASP A 295 1.16 -1.68 -21.24
C ASP A 295 2.16 -2.84 -21.32
N ARG A 296 3.13 -2.92 -20.40
CA ARG A 296 4.07 -4.05 -20.28
C ARG A 296 3.52 -5.21 -19.46
N LEU A 297 2.50 -4.95 -18.65
CA LEU A 297 1.90 -5.94 -17.77
C LEU A 297 0.84 -6.77 -18.54
N ASP A 298 0.74 -8.05 -18.20
CA ASP A 298 -0.39 -8.86 -18.70
C ASP A 298 -1.71 -8.25 -18.22
N LYS A 299 -2.62 -8.02 -19.16
CA LYS A 299 -3.90 -7.34 -18.92
C LYS A 299 -4.74 -7.97 -17.82
N LYS A 300 -4.56 -9.27 -17.57
CA LYS A 300 -5.24 -9.99 -16.49
C LYS A 300 -4.84 -9.51 -15.09
N PHE A 301 -3.74 -8.75 -14.97
CA PHE A 301 -3.34 -8.07 -13.74
C PHE A 301 -3.86 -6.63 -13.64
N LEU A 302 -4.61 -6.16 -14.63
CA LEU A 302 -5.24 -4.85 -14.60
C LEU A 302 -6.72 -4.98 -14.20
N ILE A 303 -7.19 -4.02 -13.40
CA ILE A 303 -8.60 -3.95 -13.02
C ILE A 303 -9.43 -3.63 -14.26
N GLY A 304 -10.32 -4.54 -14.66
CA GLY A 304 -11.09 -4.39 -15.88
C GLY A 304 -10.33 -4.66 -17.18
N GLU A 305 -9.07 -5.10 -17.10
CA GLU A 305 -8.19 -5.52 -18.22
C GLU A 305 -7.79 -4.40 -19.20
N ASP A 306 -8.43 -3.24 -19.14
CA ASP A 306 -8.26 -2.09 -20.04
C ASP A 306 -7.97 -0.77 -19.31
N THR A 307 -7.68 -0.82 -18.02
CA THR A 307 -7.26 0.35 -17.21
C THR A 307 -5.75 0.34 -16.96
N THR A 308 -5.24 1.38 -16.30
CA THR A 308 -3.87 1.44 -15.80
C THR A 308 -3.77 1.09 -14.29
N LEU A 309 -4.79 0.46 -13.74
CA LEU A 309 -4.98 0.26 -12.30
C LEU A 309 -4.82 -1.21 -11.93
N THR A 310 -4.06 -1.50 -10.87
CA THR A 310 -3.82 -2.88 -10.42
C THR A 310 -4.43 -3.20 -9.06
N THR A 311 -4.57 -2.19 -8.19
CA THR A 311 -4.90 -2.42 -6.79
C THR A 311 -5.84 -1.34 -6.27
N ILE A 312 -6.73 -1.76 -5.37
CA ILE A 312 -7.67 -0.88 -4.68
C ILE A 312 -7.50 -1.09 -3.17
N THR A 313 -7.23 -0.02 -2.44
CA THR A 313 -7.39 -0.02 -0.98
C THR A 313 -8.81 0.43 -0.66
N VAL A 314 -9.48 -0.33 0.19
CA VAL A 314 -10.87 -0.09 0.62
C VAL A 314 -10.88 0.17 2.12
N ASN A 315 -11.21 1.39 2.52
CA ASN A 315 -11.31 1.77 3.91
C ASN A 315 -12.76 2.13 4.26
N THR A 316 -13.30 1.47 5.28
CA THR A 316 -14.71 1.62 5.64
C THR A 316 -14.87 1.97 7.12
N THR A 317 -15.71 2.96 7.40
CA THR A 317 -16.11 3.32 8.76
C THR A 317 -17.61 3.54 8.82
N THR A 318 -18.15 3.34 10.00
CA THR A 318 -19.56 3.53 10.34
C THR A 318 -19.65 4.60 11.44
N SER A 319 -20.86 5.11 11.68
CA SER A 319 -21.10 6.13 12.69
C SER A 319 -20.69 5.72 14.10
N ASP A 320 -20.94 4.46 14.47
CA ASP A 320 -20.59 3.90 15.76
C ASP A 320 -19.06 3.74 15.95
N ARG A 321 -18.31 3.56 14.87
CA ARG A 321 -16.84 3.46 14.92
C ARG A 321 -16.16 4.80 14.88
N ASN A 322 -16.68 5.73 14.10
CA ASN A 322 -16.08 7.04 13.80
C ASN A 322 -14.55 6.97 13.59
N ALA A 323 -14.14 5.92 12.89
CA ALA A 323 -12.72 5.63 12.68
C ALA A 323 -12.16 6.55 11.60
N ARG A 324 -10.97 7.07 11.85
CA ARG A 324 -10.24 7.96 10.93
C ARG A 324 -8.78 7.54 10.80
N MET A 325 -8.11 8.02 9.77
CA MET A 325 -6.68 7.79 9.59
C MET A 325 -5.87 8.92 10.22
N ALA A 326 -4.80 8.55 10.90
CA ALA A 326 -3.76 9.48 11.32
C ALA A 326 -2.93 9.93 10.12
N CYS A 327 -2.17 11.02 10.27
CA CYS A 327 -1.27 11.49 9.22
C CYS A 327 -0.26 10.44 8.82
N HIS A 328 -0.11 10.22 7.51
CA HIS A 328 0.78 9.27 6.91
C HIS A 328 1.10 9.68 5.46
N ARG A 329 2.09 9.02 4.89
CA ARG A 329 2.28 8.91 3.44
C ARG A 329 1.95 7.47 3.05
N ASP A 330 1.33 7.27 1.91
CA ASP A 330 1.12 5.92 1.40
C ASP A 330 2.45 5.33 0.90
N ALA A 331 2.52 4.00 0.85
CA ALA A 331 3.66 3.27 0.34
C ALA A 331 3.21 2.19 -0.64
N GLY A 332 4.08 1.87 -1.61
CA GLY A 332 3.86 0.79 -2.56
C GLY A 332 3.00 1.15 -3.77
N SER A 333 2.71 2.42 -4.01
CA SER A 333 2.21 2.92 -5.28
C SER A 333 3.36 3.21 -6.24
N LEU A 334 3.13 3.12 -7.54
CA LEU A 334 4.11 3.50 -8.55
C LEU A 334 4.47 4.99 -8.42
N ASN A 335 5.77 5.28 -8.35
CA ASN A 335 6.27 6.64 -8.15
C ASN A 335 5.86 7.61 -9.26
N GLU A 336 5.83 7.12 -10.49
CA GLU A 336 5.44 7.85 -11.69
C GLU A 336 3.94 8.06 -11.80
N GLY A 337 3.16 7.25 -11.07
CA GLY A 337 1.71 7.26 -11.08
C GLY A 337 1.09 8.30 -10.14
N PHE A 338 -0.20 8.13 -9.92
CA PHE A 338 -1.00 8.96 -9.03
C PHE A 338 -2.10 8.11 -8.38
N SER A 339 -2.44 8.41 -7.14
CA SER A 339 -3.54 7.73 -6.47
C SER A 339 -4.86 8.41 -6.78
N ASN A 340 -5.85 7.59 -7.11
CA ASN A 340 -7.20 8.03 -7.47
C ASN A 340 -8.13 7.65 -6.31
N LEU A 341 -8.54 8.65 -5.54
CA LEU A 341 -9.36 8.48 -4.36
C LEU A 341 -10.80 8.95 -4.60
N THR A 342 -11.74 8.16 -4.18
CA THR A 342 -13.15 8.51 -4.16
C THR A 342 -13.80 8.02 -2.87
N VAL A 343 -14.94 8.60 -2.55
CA VAL A 343 -15.74 8.16 -1.41
C VAL A 343 -17.12 7.79 -1.90
N ILE A 344 -17.65 6.69 -1.41
CA ILE A 344 -18.97 6.20 -1.73
C ILE A 344 -19.72 5.78 -0.46
N THR A 345 -21.05 5.76 -0.55
CA THR A 345 -21.95 5.26 0.49
C THR A 345 -22.97 4.30 -0.10
N LYS A 346 -23.61 3.54 0.75
CA LYS A 346 -24.67 2.63 0.31
C LYS A 346 -25.93 3.36 -0.17
N ASP A 347 -26.24 4.49 0.45
CA ASP A 347 -27.51 5.21 0.29
C ASP A 347 -27.35 6.66 -0.20
N GLY A 348 -26.14 7.05 -0.59
CA GLY A 348 -25.85 8.40 -1.08
C GLY A 348 -25.88 9.51 -0.02
N LYS A 349 -26.03 9.18 1.27
CA LYS A 349 -26.05 10.17 2.34
C LYS A 349 -24.69 10.84 2.50
N SER A 350 -24.71 12.16 2.63
CA SER A 350 -23.53 12.97 2.94
C SER A 350 -23.32 13.07 4.46
N TRP A 351 -22.13 13.50 4.83
CA TRP A 351 -21.75 13.78 6.22
C TRP A 351 -21.00 15.11 6.27
N LYS A 352 -20.79 15.62 7.48
CA LYS A 352 -19.88 16.73 7.76
C LYS A 352 -18.61 16.21 8.43
N GLY A 353 -17.47 16.87 8.20
CA GLY A 353 -16.19 16.38 8.68
C GLY A 353 -15.62 15.24 7.84
N GLY A 354 -14.69 14.48 8.38
CA GLY A 354 -13.97 13.43 7.65
C GLY A 354 -13.12 13.99 6.49
N TYR A 355 -12.78 15.28 6.55
CA TYR A 355 -12.00 15.98 5.54
C TYR A 355 -10.63 15.35 5.42
N LEU A 356 -10.15 15.19 4.20
CA LEU A 356 -8.75 14.82 3.98
C LEU A 356 -7.92 16.08 4.14
N VAL A 357 -7.02 16.10 5.12
CA VAL A 357 -6.14 17.23 5.41
C VAL A 357 -4.74 16.96 4.87
N ALA A 358 -4.20 17.92 4.11
CA ALA A 358 -2.81 17.99 3.71
C ALA A 358 -2.11 19.10 4.54
N PRO A 359 -1.54 18.78 5.70
CA PRO A 359 -1.03 19.80 6.64
C PRO A 359 0.18 20.57 6.12
N GLU A 360 1.00 19.98 5.24
CA GLU A 360 2.17 20.62 4.64
C GLU A 360 1.78 21.89 3.87
N VAL A 361 0.61 21.88 3.27
CA VAL A 361 0.04 23.03 2.53
C VAL A 361 -1.22 23.57 3.18
N ARG A 362 -1.55 23.19 4.38
CA ARG A 362 -2.68 23.66 5.19
C ARG A 362 -4.01 23.69 4.44
N ALA A 363 -4.25 22.68 3.61
CA ALA A 363 -5.48 22.50 2.86
C ALA A 363 -6.24 21.28 3.34
N ALA A 364 -7.56 21.38 3.38
CA ALA A 364 -8.47 20.26 3.62
C ALA A 364 -9.45 20.12 2.44
N ILE A 365 -9.81 18.89 2.15
CA ILE A 365 -10.72 18.58 1.04
C ILE A 365 -11.97 17.88 1.59
N ASN A 366 -13.13 18.45 1.30
CA ASN A 366 -14.43 17.86 1.62
C ASN A 366 -14.87 16.90 0.53
N ILE A 367 -14.40 15.66 0.62
CA ILE A 367 -14.73 14.61 -0.35
C ILE A 367 -16.06 14.01 0.04
N GLN A 368 -17.05 14.11 -0.83
CA GLN A 368 -18.39 13.59 -0.67
C GLN A 368 -18.67 12.44 -1.66
N PRO A 369 -19.76 11.67 -1.49
CA PRO A 369 -20.10 10.59 -2.40
C PRO A 369 -20.17 11.04 -3.86
N GLY A 370 -19.43 10.37 -4.72
CA GLY A 370 -19.34 10.68 -6.16
C GLY A 370 -18.25 11.65 -6.56
N ASP A 371 -17.51 12.23 -5.62
CA ASP A 371 -16.37 13.11 -5.91
C ASP A 371 -15.11 12.28 -6.27
N LEU A 372 -14.21 12.90 -6.99
CA LEU A 372 -12.89 12.34 -7.35
C LEU A 372 -11.77 13.24 -6.84
N LEU A 373 -10.86 12.64 -6.09
CA LEU A 373 -9.59 13.24 -5.70
C LEU A 373 -8.44 12.46 -6.32
N LEU A 374 -7.65 13.11 -7.14
CA LEU A 374 -6.35 12.62 -7.61
C LEU A 374 -5.27 13.24 -6.72
N ILE A 375 -4.46 12.42 -6.04
CA ILE A 375 -3.49 12.87 -5.04
C ILE A 375 -2.16 12.15 -5.17
N ASP A 376 -1.05 12.89 -5.02
CA ASP A 376 0.29 12.32 -4.85
C ASP A 376 0.49 11.91 -3.38
N ASN A 377 -0.19 10.85 -2.97
CA ASN A 377 -0.25 10.40 -1.57
C ASN A 377 1.06 9.77 -1.07
N MET A 378 2.01 9.49 -1.94
CA MET A 378 3.36 9.07 -1.55
C MET A 378 4.23 10.26 -1.09
N ARG A 379 3.98 11.45 -1.62
CA ARG A 379 4.72 12.67 -1.29
C ARG A 379 4.00 13.53 -0.26
N VAL A 380 2.68 13.66 -0.41
CA VAL A 380 1.84 14.53 0.43
C VAL A 380 1.45 13.80 1.70
N ILE A 381 1.85 14.33 2.85
CA ILE A 381 1.34 13.85 4.14
C ILE A 381 -0.15 14.17 4.21
N HIS A 382 -0.93 13.17 4.58
CA HIS A 382 -2.37 13.34 4.70
C HIS A 382 -2.97 12.52 5.84
N GLY A 383 -4.08 13.01 6.37
CA GLY A 383 -4.86 12.36 7.43
C GLY A 383 -6.31 12.83 7.37
N ASN A 384 -7.17 12.33 8.25
CA ASN A 384 -8.58 12.71 8.26
C ASN A 384 -8.99 13.40 9.54
N THR A 385 -9.84 14.43 9.41
CA THR A 385 -10.58 14.99 10.54
C THR A 385 -11.64 13.99 11.04
N PRO A 386 -12.20 14.18 12.26
CA PRO A 386 -13.35 13.42 12.69
C PRO A 386 -14.54 13.60 11.74
N ILE A 387 -15.37 12.58 11.63
CA ILE A 387 -16.67 12.70 10.95
C ILE A 387 -17.67 13.20 11.98
N GLU A 388 -18.32 14.30 11.65
CA GLU A 388 -19.48 14.77 12.41
C GLU A 388 -20.71 14.07 11.87
N ALA A 389 -21.48 13.53 12.77
CA ALA A 389 -22.70 12.87 12.37
C ALA A 389 -23.73 13.87 11.85
N PRO A 390 -24.48 13.54 10.80
CA PRO A 390 -25.61 14.35 10.39
C PRO A 390 -26.66 14.37 11.49
N ASP A 391 -27.33 15.51 11.68
CA ASP A 391 -28.36 15.75 12.71
C ASP A 391 -29.60 14.81 12.62
N SER A 392 -29.68 13.99 11.59
CA SER A 392 -30.84 13.15 11.27
C SER A 392 -30.63 11.65 11.44
N GLY A 393 -29.87 11.21 12.42
CA GLY A 393 -29.74 9.80 12.73
C GLY A 393 -28.47 9.16 12.21
N ILE A 394 -27.49 9.19 13.05
CA ILE A 394 -26.13 8.68 12.89
C ILE A 394 -26.09 7.15 12.77
N GLU A 395 -27.13 6.47 13.19
CA GLU A 395 -27.13 5.02 13.38
C GLU A 395 -26.82 4.23 12.11
N ASP A 396 -26.98 4.82 10.92
CA ASP A 396 -26.81 4.14 9.64
C ASP A 396 -25.75 4.72 8.70
N MET A 397 -24.89 5.67 9.15
CA MET A 397 -23.87 6.22 8.25
C MET A 397 -22.82 5.17 7.94
N LEU A 398 -22.55 4.96 6.67
CA LEU A 398 -21.44 4.15 6.19
C LEU A 398 -20.64 4.96 5.16
N ARG A 399 -19.37 5.19 5.45
CA ARG A 399 -18.43 5.84 4.54
C ARG A 399 -17.40 4.83 4.08
N MET A 400 -17.30 4.64 2.78
CA MET A 400 -16.29 3.79 2.16
C MET A 400 -15.40 4.64 1.26
N SER A 401 -14.12 4.75 1.57
CA SER A 401 -13.12 5.37 0.69
C SER A 401 -12.39 4.30 -0.11
N LEU A 402 -12.25 4.57 -1.40
CA LEU A 402 -11.60 3.71 -2.39
C LEU A 402 -10.39 4.45 -2.94
N ILE A 403 -9.24 3.82 -2.87
CA ILE A 403 -7.99 4.33 -3.43
C ILE A 403 -7.53 3.37 -4.51
N PHE A 404 -7.61 3.80 -5.77
CA PHE A 404 -7.17 3.05 -6.94
C PHE A 404 -5.77 3.50 -7.33
N TYR A 405 -4.87 2.55 -7.57
CA TYR A 405 -3.48 2.85 -7.94
C TYR A 405 -2.83 1.71 -8.73
N PHE A 406 -1.73 2.02 -9.40
CA PHE A 406 -0.80 1.02 -9.90
C PHE A 406 0.21 0.70 -8.80
N ARG A 407 0.36 -0.57 -8.46
CA ARG A 407 1.29 -1.01 -7.43
C ARG A 407 2.70 -1.17 -7.99
N GLU A 408 3.71 -0.61 -7.33
CA GLU A 408 5.08 -0.53 -7.83
C GLU A 408 5.70 -1.89 -8.21
N ASP A 409 5.44 -2.93 -7.42
CA ASP A 409 6.03 -4.26 -7.64
C ASP A 409 5.41 -5.04 -8.81
N MET A 410 4.42 -4.47 -9.49
CA MET A 410 3.72 -5.15 -10.60
C MET A 410 4.53 -5.15 -11.90
N ASP A 411 5.44 -4.21 -12.07
CA ASP A 411 6.26 -4.06 -13.29
C ASP A 411 7.21 -5.24 -13.55
N LYS A 412 7.49 -6.05 -12.51
CA LYS A 412 8.37 -7.22 -12.54
C LYS A 412 7.64 -8.53 -12.83
N LEU A 413 6.33 -8.48 -13.11
CA LEU A 413 5.56 -9.68 -13.37
C LEU A 413 5.72 -10.18 -14.81
N GLY A 414 5.72 -11.49 -14.97
CA GLY A 414 5.54 -12.14 -16.24
C GLY A 414 4.07 -12.18 -16.66
N THR A 415 3.75 -13.00 -17.66
CA THR A 415 2.35 -13.23 -18.02
C THR A 415 1.59 -13.91 -16.88
N TRP A 416 0.28 -13.81 -16.93
CA TRP A 416 -0.59 -14.51 -15.99
C TRP A 416 -0.27 -16.01 -15.87
N ASP A 417 -0.08 -16.68 -16.98
CA ASP A 417 0.22 -18.11 -16.99
C ASP A 417 1.61 -18.43 -16.43
N TYR A 418 2.57 -17.54 -16.64
CA TYR A 418 3.90 -17.64 -16.04
C TYR A 418 3.80 -17.52 -14.50
N GLU A 419 3.13 -16.50 -13.98
CA GLU A 419 2.97 -16.31 -12.54
C GLU A 419 2.16 -17.44 -11.88
N LYS A 420 1.18 -17.98 -12.59
CA LYS A 420 0.45 -19.18 -12.15
C LYS A 420 1.35 -20.41 -12.04
N THR A 421 2.25 -20.60 -13.01
CA THR A 421 3.22 -21.70 -12.97
C THR A 421 4.23 -21.50 -11.83
N ARG A 422 4.65 -20.26 -11.55
CA ARG A 422 5.46 -19.94 -10.36
C ARG A 422 4.74 -20.31 -9.07
N ARG A 423 3.45 -20.02 -8.96
CA ARG A 423 2.62 -20.43 -7.81
C ARG A 423 2.59 -21.95 -7.67
N GLU A 424 2.34 -22.68 -8.75
CA GLU A 424 2.32 -24.14 -8.76
C GLU A 424 3.65 -24.73 -8.29
N TYR A 425 4.77 -24.16 -8.74
CA TYR A 425 6.10 -24.57 -8.27
C TYR A 425 6.27 -24.35 -6.76
N VAL A 426 5.94 -23.16 -6.26
CA VAL A 426 6.03 -22.85 -4.83
C VAL A 426 5.17 -23.80 -4.01
N ASP A 427 3.93 -24.07 -4.44
CA ASP A 427 3.01 -24.95 -3.75
C ASP A 427 3.51 -26.41 -3.75
N SER A 428 4.01 -26.91 -4.89
CA SER A 428 4.57 -28.26 -4.98
C SER A 428 5.78 -28.47 -4.10
N ARG A 429 6.67 -27.48 -4.06
CA ARG A 429 7.89 -27.47 -3.24
C ARG A 429 7.54 -27.41 -1.74
N ARG A 430 6.61 -26.55 -1.38
CA ARG A 430 6.12 -26.39 -0.02
C ARG A 430 5.53 -27.69 0.56
N LEU A 431 4.80 -28.44 -0.27
CA LEU A 431 4.15 -29.68 0.14
C LEU A 431 5.10 -30.90 0.15
N ASN A 432 6.26 -30.79 -0.45
CA ASN A 432 7.21 -31.91 -0.56
C ASN A 432 8.01 -32.07 0.74
N LYS A 433 7.59 -32.99 1.58
CA LYS A 433 8.26 -33.29 2.86
C LYS A 433 9.68 -33.90 2.71
N GLU A 434 9.98 -34.46 1.55
CA GLU A 434 11.30 -35.04 1.22
C GLU A 434 12.28 -33.96 0.75
N HIS A 435 11.82 -32.74 0.56
CA HIS A 435 12.70 -31.65 0.17
C HIS A 435 13.67 -31.30 1.30
N GLU A 436 14.95 -31.14 1.00
CA GLU A 436 16.00 -30.89 2.00
C GLU A 436 15.77 -29.64 2.84
N LEU A 437 15.11 -28.60 2.27
CA LEU A 437 14.75 -27.33 2.92
C LEU A 437 13.38 -27.37 3.56
N TRP A 438 12.68 -28.51 3.57
CA TRP A 438 11.39 -28.62 4.24
C TRP A 438 11.57 -28.55 5.75
N ARG A 439 10.78 -27.73 6.41
CA ARG A 439 10.81 -27.57 7.87
C ARG A 439 9.41 -27.55 8.45
N PRO A 440 9.19 -28.23 9.57
CA PRO A 440 7.87 -28.30 10.23
C PRO A 440 7.36 -26.92 10.64
N PHE A 441 8.20 -26.03 11.17
CA PHE A 441 7.78 -24.71 11.67
C PHE A 441 7.36 -23.73 10.58
N TRP A 442 7.68 -24.00 9.31
CA TRP A 442 7.09 -23.31 8.16
C TRP A 442 5.82 -23.98 7.64
N ASN A 443 5.56 -25.18 8.07
CA ASN A 443 4.60 -26.06 7.41
C ASN A 443 4.95 -26.31 5.93
N GLY A 444 6.24 -26.52 5.66
CA GLY A 444 6.76 -26.76 4.34
C GLY A 444 8.14 -26.14 4.09
N VAL A 445 8.51 -26.01 2.82
CA VAL A 445 9.65 -25.17 2.38
C VAL A 445 9.19 -23.71 2.34
N SER A 446 9.95 -22.80 2.97
CA SER A 446 9.61 -21.39 2.95
C SER A 446 9.62 -20.85 1.51
N PRO A 447 8.57 -20.16 1.04
CA PRO A 447 8.57 -19.53 -0.28
C PRO A 447 9.69 -18.51 -0.49
N SER A 448 10.22 -17.92 0.58
CA SER A 448 11.36 -16.99 0.50
C SER A 448 12.68 -17.67 0.18
N MET A 449 12.73 -18.99 0.25
CA MET A 449 13.88 -19.81 -0.17
C MET A 449 13.74 -20.19 -1.64
N TRP A 450 13.77 -19.19 -2.52
CA TRP A 450 13.67 -19.41 -3.96
C TRP A 450 15.03 -19.85 -4.52
N HIS A 451 15.04 -20.97 -5.26
CA HIS A 451 16.20 -21.49 -5.94
C HIS A 451 15.97 -21.50 -7.44
N ASN A 452 16.77 -20.74 -8.18
CA ASN A 452 16.65 -20.63 -9.63
C ASN A 452 16.86 -21.97 -10.33
N GLU A 453 17.81 -22.80 -9.88
CA GLU A 453 18.08 -24.09 -10.46
C GLU A 453 16.87 -25.04 -10.36
N GLU A 454 16.27 -25.13 -9.17
CA GLU A 454 15.07 -25.94 -8.96
C GLU A 454 13.89 -25.44 -9.80
N TRP A 455 13.78 -24.11 -9.92
CA TRP A 455 12.77 -23.50 -10.78
C TRP A 455 12.96 -23.86 -12.25
N TYR A 456 14.19 -23.82 -12.75
CA TYR A 456 14.50 -24.20 -14.13
C TYR A 456 14.25 -25.68 -14.38
N ASP A 457 14.57 -26.56 -13.44
CA ASP A 457 14.27 -27.99 -13.55
C ASP A 457 12.75 -28.25 -13.53
N TYR A 458 12.01 -27.50 -12.72
CA TYR A 458 10.56 -27.56 -12.71
C TYR A 458 9.96 -27.14 -14.07
N LEU A 459 10.45 -26.06 -14.67
CA LEU A 459 10.03 -25.62 -16.00
C LEU A 459 10.31 -26.67 -17.08
N LYS A 460 11.52 -27.27 -17.07
CA LYS A 460 11.85 -28.35 -17.98
C LYS A 460 10.92 -29.54 -17.83
N ALA A 461 10.59 -29.94 -16.61
CA ALA A 461 9.67 -31.00 -16.32
C ALA A 461 8.22 -30.70 -16.80
N LYS A 462 7.89 -29.43 -17.03
CA LYS A 462 6.63 -28.95 -17.61
C LYS A 462 6.72 -28.69 -19.11
N ASP A 463 7.77 -29.16 -19.79
CA ASP A 463 8.06 -28.87 -21.20
C ASP A 463 8.16 -27.35 -21.51
N LYS A 464 8.59 -26.56 -20.54
CA LYS A 464 8.87 -25.13 -20.69
C LYS A 464 10.38 -24.92 -20.76
N GLY A 465 10.84 -24.31 -21.83
CA GLY A 465 12.25 -23.98 -22.00
C GLY A 465 12.66 -22.67 -21.33
N LEU A 466 13.96 -22.37 -21.38
CA LEU A 466 14.51 -21.10 -20.88
C LEU A 466 14.03 -19.91 -21.73
N GLU A 467 13.71 -20.16 -23.01
CA GLU A 467 13.10 -19.21 -23.92
C GLU A 467 11.76 -18.67 -23.39
N TRP A 468 11.08 -19.44 -22.56
CA TRP A 468 9.86 -18.97 -21.88
C TRP A 468 10.16 -17.90 -20.81
N LEU A 469 11.35 -17.94 -20.19
CA LEU A 469 11.84 -16.87 -19.30
C LEU A 469 12.25 -15.64 -20.10
N GLU A 470 12.90 -15.81 -21.24
CA GLU A 470 13.31 -14.70 -22.11
C GLU A 470 12.12 -13.89 -22.61
N ASP A 471 11.02 -14.55 -22.97
CA ASP A 471 9.80 -13.89 -23.45
C ASP A 471 9.14 -13.00 -22.37
N TYR A 472 9.29 -13.36 -21.09
CA TYR A 472 8.57 -12.72 -20.01
C TYR A 472 9.47 -11.96 -19.01
N HIS A 473 10.74 -12.30 -18.96
CA HIS A 473 11.73 -11.74 -18.03
C HIS A 473 13.15 -11.80 -18.61
N PRO A 474 13.48 -10.93 -19.57
CA PRO A 474 14.84 -10.83 -20.09
C PRO A 474 15.87 -10.61 -18.95
N GLU A 475 15.51 -9.82 -17.93
CA GLU A 475 16.39 -9.54 -16.79
C GLU A 475 16.64 -10.78 -15.91
N ALA A 476 15.78 -11.78 -15.91
CA ALA A 476 16.01 -13.01 -15.13
C ALA A 476 17.18 -13.84 -15.63
N LEU A 477 17.62 -13.60 -16.87
CA LEU A 477 18.83 -14.20 -17.44
C LEU A 477 20.08 -13.41 -17.05
N GLU A 478 19.97 -12.11 -16.83
CA GLU A 478 21.07 -11.28 -16.33
C GLU A 478 21.36 -11.55 -14.85
N GLU A 479 20.37 -11.92 -14.03
CA GLU A 479 20.60 -12.36 -12.64
C GLU A 479 21.49 -13.63 -12.57
N LYS A 480 21.49 -14.46 -13.62
CA LYS A 480 22.39 -15.61 -13.71
C LYS A 480 23.87 -15.21 -13.78
N THR A 481 24.17 -14.12 -14.45
CA THR A 481 25.53 -13.57 -14.60
C THR A 481 26.01 -12.83 -13.36
N THR A 482 25.10 -12.29 -12.57
CA THR A 482 25.45 -11.56 -11.32
C THR A 482 25.59 -12.49 -10.12
N LEU A 483 24.90 -13.65 -10.09
CA LEU A 483 25.06 -14.63 -9.01
C LEU A 483 26.37 -15.42 -9.14
N GLU A 484 26.86 -15.68 -10.35
CA GLU A 484 28.20 -16.25 -10.54
C GLU A 484 29.32 -15.31 -10.07
N GLY A 485 29.13 -13.98 -10.11
CA GLY A 485 30.05 -12.98 -9.59
C GLY A 485 30.00 -12.75 -8.07
N PHE A 486 29.04 -13.34 -7.36
CA PHE A 486 28.95 -13.23 -5.91
C PHE A 486 29.62 -14.39 -5.15
N PHE A 487 30.06 -15.43 -5.88
CA PHE A 487 30.72 -16.61 -5.31
C PHE A 487 32.20 -16.69 -5.69
N GLU A 488 32.78 -15.71 -6.43
CA GLU A 488 34.19 -15.44 -6.56
C GLU A 488 34.61 -14.33 -5.57
#